data_45ebfcb7ba415485a558a3561b99aed6
#
_entry.id   45ebfcb7ba415485a558a3561b99aed6
#
_cell.length_a   1.000
_cell.length_b   1.000
_cell.length_c   1.000
_cell.angle_alpha   90.00
_cell.angle_beta   90.00
_cell.angle_gamma   90.00
#
_symmetry.space_group_name_H-M   'P 1'
#
loop_
_entity.id
_entity.type
_entity.pdbx_description
1 polymer ?
#
loop_
_entity_poly.entity_id
_entity_poly.type
_entity_poly.pdbx_seq_one_letter_code
_entity_poly.pdbx_strand_id
1 'polypeptide(L)'
;KTFLKNIGVNQTVTLNEKDAIEYSEDFSSTKATKPLFQKTQIKPNVIHKESNFVDFNRERLIYHMCSSEGPKMTKGDINGDNEEDILISSSKGNTPQILIKNGSDYFLDQKNKDIFNDLKNIENSEILPFDADNDGDLDLYFSSGSVEHSIYSQTLYDRLLLNNGKGEFIDSNQTLPDINNKISTGVVKSGDIDNDGDQDLFVGERIKIGSYGLPGSGFILINDGSGNFSNQTKEIAPSLTNIGMITDAAFEDIDSDGNLDLIVVGEYMGINIFKNEGSKFVRIENKLLDEKGWWNEIHITDLNNDGKNDLIVGNHGLNSRFNASKSKPIRLYYNDFDKNGFGEGIICFEAENGKDYPYALRHDLIDQIKSLKKKFPDYESFKTADITNIFDQKILNQSDIHSVNTLETSIYIKKEGFEFEKISIPKETQFSPVYSINSHDFDNDGD
;
A
#
# COMPACT_ATOMS: atom_id res chain seq x y z
N LYS A 1 37.90 5.40 17.59
CA LYS A 1 36.74 6.32 17.35
C LYS A 1 37.01 7.65 18.07
N THR A 2 36.62 8.77 17.46
CA THR A 2 36.72 10.07 18.08
C THR A 2 35.31 10.64 18.23
N PHE A 3 34.96 11.11 19.43
CA PHE A 3 33.68 11.74 19.71
C PHE A 3 33.92 13.20 20.03
N LEU A 4 33.24 14.09 19.34
CA LEU A 4 33.23 15.50 19.62
C LEU A 4 31.88 15.88 20.24
N LYS A 5 31.89 16.52 21.40
CA LYS A 5 30.68 17.03 22.05
C LYS A 5 30.66 18.55 21.97
N ASN A 6 29.46 19.13 21.86
CA ASN A 6 29.23 20.57 21.87
C ASN A 6 30.00 21.33 20.77
N ILE A 7 29.98 20.81 19.54
CA ILE A 7 30.57 21.51 18.40
C ILE A 7 29.70 22.73 18.07
N GLY A 8 30.32 23.92 18.04
CA GLY A 8 29.64 25.16 17.63
C GLY A 8 29.28 25.13 16.14
N VAL A 9 28.25 25.88 15.76
CA VAL A 9 27.87 26.07 14.35
C VAL A 9 28.91 26.93 13.61
N ASN A 10 29.02 26.73 12.31
CA ASN A 10 29.89 27.51 11.41
C ASN A 10 31.38 27.44 11.72
N GLN A 11 31.90 26.28 12.15
CA GLN A 11 33.32 26.06 12.33
C GLN A 11 33.81 24.84 11.54
N THR A 12 35.08 24.86 11.13
CA THR A 12 35.75 23.69 10.56
C THR A 12 36.41 22.92 11.68
N VAL A 13 36.10 21.60 11.74
CA VAL A 13 36.70 20.68 12.73
C VAL A 13 37.70 19.80 12.01
N THR A 14 38.95 19.81 12.45
CA THR A 14 39.98 18.91 11.96
C THR A 14 40.15 17.75 12.92
N LEU A 15 39.98 16.52 12.43
CA LEU A 15 40.18 15.29 13.17
C LEU A 15 41.48 14.65 12.71
N ASN A 16 42.37 14.33 13.65
CA ASN A 16 43.57 13.57 13.37
C ASN A 16 43.37 12.12 13.83
N GLU A 17 43.73 11.17 13.01
CA GLU A 17 43.66 9.74 13.35
C GLU A 17 44.53 9.41 14.58
N LYS A 18 45.63 10.13 14.80
CA LYS A 18 46.50 10.00 15.95
C LYS A 18 45.83 10.34 17.29
N ASP A 19 44.75 11.14 17.25
CA ASP A 19 44.01 11.55 18.43
C ASP A 19 42.82 10.60 18.69
N ALA A 20 42.69 9.54 17.89
CA ALA A 20 41.66 8.53 18.08
C ALA A 20 41.98 7.66 19.27
N ILE A 21 41.09 7.59 20.22
CA ILE A 21 41.20 6.70 21.40
C ILE A 21 40.53 5.37 21.02
N GLU A 22 41.22 4.26 21.39
CA GLU A 22 40.58 2.94 21.32
C GLU A 22 39.47 2.91 22.38
N TYR A 23 38.23 2.96 21.95
CA TYR A 23 37.08 2.98 22.85
C TYR A 23 36.67 1.55 23.10
N SER A 24 36.87 1.09 24.33
CA SER A 24 36.54 -0.26 24.78
C SER A 24 35.11 -0.44 25.25
N GLU A 25 34.29 0.63 25.28
CA GLU A 25 32.86 0.47 25.50
C GLU A 25 32.20 -0.01 24.22
N ASP A 26 31.79 -1.24 24.28
CA ASP A 26 30.92 -1.83 23.30
C ASP A 26 29.60 -1.05 23.33
N PHE A 27 29.31 -0.26 22.28
CA PHE A 27 27.98 0.35 22.13
C PHE A 27 26.86 -0.70 21.98
N SER A 28 27.23 -1.98 21.92
CA SER A 28 26.33 -3.13 21.97
C SER A 28 25.96 -3.56 23.39
N SER A 29 26.52 -2.95 24.44
CA SER A 29 26.13 -3.25 25.82
C SER A 29 24.91 -2.47 26.31
N THR A 30 23.87 -2.33 25.55
CA THR A 30 22.55 -2.55 26.10
C THR A 30 22.61 -3.96 26.71
N LYS A 31 22.37 -4.11 28.03
CA LYS A 31 22.15 -5.41 28.68
C LYS A 31 21.42 -6.28 27.67
N ALA A 32 21.98 -7.46 27.36
CA ALA A 32 21.32 -8.39 26.46
C ALA A 32 19.96 -8.71 27.08
N THR A 33 18.98 -7.92 26.78
CA THR A 33 17.58 -8.26 27.02
C THR A 33 17.34 -9.51 26.20
N LYS A 34 16.76 -10.53 26.79
CA LYS A 34 16.34 -11.71 26.03
C LYS A 34 15.56 -11.18 24.82
N PRO A 35 15.92 -11.61 23.59
CA PRO A 35 15.16 -11.16 22.44
C PRO A 35 13.72 -11.57 22.63
N LEU A 36 12.80 -10.64 22.40
CA LEU A 36 11.35 -10.87 22.49
C LEU A 36 10.94 -11.93 21.45
N PHE A 37 11.61 -11.92 20.29
CA PHE A 37 11.38 -12.85 19.19
C PHE A 37 12.57 -13.77 18.98
N GLN A 38 12.30 -15.04 18.70
CA GLN A 38 13.30 -16.02 18.28
C GLN A 38 12.96 -16.50 16.86
N LYS A 39 14.03 -16.62 16.04
CA LYS A 39 13.86 -17.19 14.70
C LYS A 39 13.43 -18.65 14.83
N THR A 40 12.26 -18.98 14.33
CA THR A 40 11.79 -20.35 14.20
C THR A 40 11.89 -20.81 12.74
N GLN A 41 11.89 -22.13 12.51
CA GLN A 41 11.79 -22.71 11.18
C GLN A 41 10.44 -23.38 11.06
N ILE A 42 9.58 -22.78 10.24
CA ILE A 42 8.32 -23.43 9.85
C ILE A 42 8.65 -24.43 8.73
N LYS A 43 8.13 -25.63 8.82
CA LYS A 43 8.17 -26.61 7.74
C LYS A 43 6.74 -26.78 7.22
N PRO A 44 6.53 -26.86 5.90
CA PRO A 44 7.54 -26.82 4.83
C PRO A 44 8.19 -25.44 4.67
N ASN A 45 9.42 -25.41 4.15
CA ASN A 45 10.08 -24.14 3.83
C ASN A 45 9.46 -23.55 2.57
N VAL A 46 8.59 -22.57 2.76
CA VAL A 46 7.96 -21.83 1.66
C VAL A 46 8.87 -20.71 1.24
N ILE A 47 9.15 -20.61 -0.05
CA ILE A 47 9.95 -19.56 -0.65
C ILE A 47 9.11 -18.84 -1.68
N HIS A 48 8.82 -17.56 -1.40
CA HIS A 48 8.24 -16.68 -2.40
C HIS A 48 9.25 -16.39 -3.50
N LYS A 49 8.77 -16.31 -4.73
CA LYS A 49 9.57 -15.92 -5.90
C LYS A 49 8.82 -14.83 -6.64
N GLU A 50 9.48 -13.70 -6.84
CA GLU A 50 8.98 -12.65 -7.71
C GLU A 50 9.10 -13.05 -9.18
N SER A 51 8.30 -12.40 -10.01
CA SER A 51 8.45 -12.47 -11.46
C SER A 51 9.75 -11.76 -11.90
N ASN A 52 10.18 -12.00 -13.13
CA ASN A 52 11.34 -11.30 -13.70
C ASN A 52 10.95 -9.97 -14.37
N PHE A 53 9.73 -9.47 -14.13
CA PHE A 53 9.28 -8.22 -14.70
C PHE A 53 10.01 -7.03 -14.07
N VAL A 54 10.32 -6.03 -14.87
CA VAL A 54 10.99 -4.80 -14.42
C VAL A 54 10.15 -3.62 -14.87
N ASP A 55 9.42 -3.02 -13.95
CA ASP A 55 8.51 -1.88 -14.19
C ASP A 55 9.18 -0.74 -14.94
N PHE A 56 10.44 -0.44 -14.58
CA PHE A 56 11.24 0.62 -15.21
C PHE A 56 11.48 0.41 -16.73
N ASN A 57 11.21 -0.79 -17.28
CA ASN A 57 11.25 -1.01 -18.71
C ASN A 57 10.02 -0.44 -19.43
N ARG A 58 8.91 -0.25 -18.70
CA ARG A 58 7.67 0.33 -19.20
C ARG A 58 7.52 1.79 -18.77
N GLU A 59 7.69 2.06 -17.47
CA GLU A 59 7.52 3.38 -16.82
C GLU A 59 8.82 3.77 -16.11
N ARG A 60 9.71 4.42 -16.84
CA ARG A 60 11.08 4.70 -16.36
C ARG A 60 11.16 5.75 -15.25
N LEU A 61 10.08 6.53 -15.06
CA LEU A 61 10.08 7.70 -14.18
C LEU A 61 9.45 7.43 -12.81
N ILE A 62 8.94 6.22 -12.58
CA ILE A 62 8.45 5.80 -11.26
C ILE A 62 9.63 5.65 -10.29
N TYR A 63 9.36 5.74 -8.99
CA TYR A 63 10.42 5.70 -7.98
C TYR A 63 10.63 4.31 -7.35
N HIS A 64 9.67 3.40 -7.51
CA HIS A 64 9.72 2.02 -7.03
C HIS A 64 8.98 1.08 -8.01
N MET A 65 9.14 -0.22 -7.83
CA MET A 65 8.44 -1.23 -8.62
C MET A 65 7.13 -1.61 -7.97
N CYS A 66 6.01 -1.39 -8.67
CA CYS A 66 4.69 -1.80 -8.20
C CYS A 66 4.41 -3.31 -8.44
N SER A 67 5.23 -3.97 -9.30
CA SER A 67 5.11 -5.40 -9.56
C SER A 67 5.75 -6.29 -8.48
N SER A 68 6.36 -5.72 -7.45
CA SER A 68 7.03 -6.48 -6.38
C SER A 68 6.62 -5.97 -4.99
N GLU A 69 5.34 -5.72 -4.79
CA GLU A 69 4.78 -5.30 -3.51
C GLU A 69 4.32 -6.50 -2.64
N GLY A 70 4.47 -7.72 -3.11
CA GLY A 70 4.15 -8.96 -2.41
C GLY A 70 5.33 -9.62 -1.69
N PRO A 71 5.13 -10.82 -1.11
CA PRO A 71 3.82 -11.44 -0.92
C PRO A 71 3.07 -10.85 0.26
N LYS A 72 1.75 -10.84 0.20
CA LYS A 72 0.90 -10.66 1.38
C LYS A 72 0.62 -12.00 2.03
N MET A 73 0.50 -12.00 3.36
CA MET A 73 0.13 -13.18 4.14
C MET A 73 -1.08 -12.87 5.00
N THR A 74 -1.98 -13.82 5.07
CA THR A 74 -3.15 -13.77 5.95
C THR A 74 -3.34 -15.13 6.63
N LYS A 75 -4.22 -15.20 7.59
CA LYS A 75 -4.51 -16.43 8.33
C LYS A 75 -6.01 -16.63 8.51
N GLY A 76 -6.42 -17.87 8.65
CA GLY A 76 -7.79 -18.27 8.91
C GLY A 76 -7.89 -19.77 9.03
N ASP A 77 -8.92 -20.27 9.71
CA ASP A 77 -9.25 -21.70 9.75
C ASP A 77 -9.96 -22.08 8.45
N ILE A 78 -9.19 -22.61 7.49
CA ILE A 78 -9.68 -22.90 6.14
C ILE A 78 -10.37 -24.26 6.04
N ASN A 79 -10.05 -25.16 6.97
CA ASN A 79 -10.52 -26.54 6.91
C ASN A 79 -11.52 -26.91 8.01
N GLY A 80 -11.88 -25.98 8.90
CA GLY A 80 -12.85 -26.15 9.99
C GLY A 80 -12.32 -26.96 11.17
N ASP A 81 -10.99 -26.98 11.39
CA ASP A 81 -10.39 -27.75 12.49
C ASP A 81 -10.10 -26.90 13.75
N ASN A 82 -10.43 -25.62 13.75
CA ASN A 82 -10.20 -24.60 14.77
C ASN A 82 -8.72 -24.27 14.99
N GLU A 83 -7.84 -24.55 14.03
CA GLU A 83 -6.46 -24.08 14.00
C GLU A 83 -6.29 -23.08 12.85
N GLU A 84 -5.59 -21.97 13.09
CA GLU A 84 -5.37 -20.94 12.04
C GLU A 84 -4.32 -21.42 11.02
N ASP A 85 -4.73 -21.55 9.77
CA ASP A 85 -3.88 -21.80 8.61
C ASP A 85 -3.22 -20.51 8.11
N ILE A 86 -2.17 -20.63 7.31
CA ILE A 86 -1.47 -19.47 6.72
C ILE A 86 -1.68 -19.49 5.20
N LEU A 87 -2.18 -18.38 4.68
CA LEU A 87 -2.36 -18.15 3.26
C LEU A 87 -1.29 -17.18 2.77
N ILE A 88 -0.66 -17.50 1.63
CA ILE A 88 0.44 -16.72 1.07
C ILE A 88 0.12 -16.42 -0.39
N SER A 89 0.04 -15.15 -0.72
CA SER A 89 -0.19 -14.68 -2.09
C SER A 89 1.01 -15.00 -3.01
N SER A 90 0.80 -14.95 -4.30
CA SER A 90 1.84 -15.31 -5.28
C SER A 90 2.01 -14.26 -6.35
N SER A 91 3.23 -14.10 -6.81
CA SER A 91 3.54 -13.35 -8.03
C SER A 91 3.17 -14.16 -9.28
N LYS A 92 3.02 -13.45 -10.39
CA LYS A 92 2.75 -14.05 -11.70
C LYS A 92 3.76 -15.14 -12.07
N GLY A 93 3.24 -16.28 -12.48
CA GLY A 93 4.04 -17.48 -12.82
C GLY A 93 4.18 -18.47 -11.66
N ASN A 94 3.74 -18.11 -10.46
CA ASN A 94 3.71 -18.94 -9.27
C ASN A 94 2.26 -19.16 -8.80
N THR A 95 2.06 -20.17 -7.97
CA THR A 95 0.75 -20.46 -7.39
C THR A 95 0.65 -19.93 -5.95
N PRO A 96 -0.50 -19.41 -5.51
CA PRO A 96 -0.72 -19.13 -4.10
C PRO A 96 -0.56 -20.40 -3.27
N GLN A 97 -0.26 -20.26 -1.98
CA GLN A 97 0.00 -21.38 -1.11
C GLN A 97 -0.81 -21.26 0.18
N ILE A 98 -1.35 -22.39 0.61
CA ILE A 98 -1.96 -22.53 1.93
C ILE A 98 -1.12 -23.51 2.73
N LEU A 99 -0.75 -23.10 3.94
CA LEU A 99 -0.09 -23.94 4.93
C LEU A 99 -1.11 -24.33 5.99
N ILE A 100 -1.57 -25.56 5.91
CA ILE A 100 -2.51 -26.15 6.88
C ILE A 100 -1.77 -26.44 8.18
N LYS A 101 -2.26 -25.89 9.27
CA LYS A 101 -1.74 -26.13 10.60
C LYS A 101 -2.23 -27.48 11.14
N ASN A 102 -1.38 -28.18 11.87
CA ASN A 102 -1.73 -29.38 12.60
C ASN A 102 -0.84 -29.45 13.86
N GLY A 103 -1.37 -28.99 14.96
CA GLY A 103 -0.64 -28.84 16.21
C GLY A 103 0.52 -27.85 16.10
N SER A 104 1.77 -28.32 16.19
CA SER A 104 2.97 -27.49 16.07
C SER A 104 3.52 -27.37 14.65
N ASP A 105 3.03 -28.15 13.73
CA ASP A 105 3.56 -28.27 12.37
C ASP A 105 2.58 -27.69 11.32
N TYR A 106 3.14 -27.32 10.16
CA TYR A 106 2.40 -26.84 9.01
C TYR A 106 2.62 -27.76 7.82
N PHE A 107 1.62 -27.98 7.00
CA PHE A 107 1.67 -28.82 5.80
C PHE A 107 1.16 -28.04 4.60
N LEU A 108 1.87 -28.12 3.48
CA LEU A 108 1.41 -27.47 2.24
C LEU A 108 0.14 -28.17 1.75
N ASP A 109 -0.92 -27.38 1.53
CA ASP A 109 -2.16 -27.88 0.96
C ASP A 109 -1.92 -28.53 -0.41
N GLN A 110 -2.53 -29.68 -0.62
CA GLN A 110 -2.49 -30.42 -1.88
C GLN A 110 -3.88 -30.63 -2.52
N LYS A 111 -4.94 -30.32 -1.78
CA LYS A 111 -6.33 -30.53 -2.24
C LYS A 111 -6.66 -29.56 -3.38
N ASN A 112 -6.20 -28.31 -3.26
CA ASN A 112 -6.55 -27.20 -4.15
C ASN A 112 -5.52 -26.95 -5.26
N LYS A 113 -4.60 -27.88 -5.48
CA LYS A 113 -3.51 -27.71 -6.43
C LYS A 113 -3.96 -27.33 -7.85
N ASP A 114 -5.04 -27.95 -8.32
CA ASP A 114 -5.52 -27.74 -9.69
C ASP A 114 -6.13 -26.33 -9.83
N ILE A 115 -7.01 -25.92 -8.92
CA ILE A 115 -7.64 -24.60 -8.96
C ILE A 115 -6.60 -23.49 -8.76
N PHE A 116 -5.59 -23.70 -7.90
CA PHE A 116 -4.50 -22.72 -7.72
C PHE A 116 -3.56 -22.67 -8.92
N ASN A 117 -3.43 -23.76 -9.70
CA ASN A 117 -2.69 -23.71 -10.96
C ASN A 117 -3.39 -22.86 -12.02
N ASP A 118 -4.71 -22.73 -11.97
CA ASP A 118 -5.47 -21.83 -12.84
C ASP A 118 -5.21 -20.35 -12.47
N LEU A 119 -4.89 -20.07 -11.21
CA LEU A 119 -4.51 -18.73 -10.72
C LEU A 119 -3.05 -18.37 -11.04
N LYS A 120 -2.23 -19.28 -11.52
CA LYS A 120 -0.78 -19.11 -11.72
C LYS A 120 -0.39 -17.90 -12.58
N ASN A 121 -1.24 -17.48 -13.51
CA ASN A 121 -0.98 -16.32 -14.37
C ASN A 121 -1.52 -15.01 -13.80
N ILE A 122 -2.08 -15.04 -12.61
CA ILE A 122 -2.60 -13.88 -11.88
C ILE A 122 -1.52 -13.46 -10.89
N GLU A 123 -1.30 -12.18 -10.73
CA GLU A 123 -0.58 -11.61 -9.61
C GLU A 123 -1.58 -11.43 -8.47
N ASN A 124 -1.46 -12.24 -7.42
CA ASN A 124 -2.36 -12.10 -6.29
C ASN A 124 -1.77 -11.07 -5.31
N SER A 125 -2.27 -9.84 -5.35
CA SER A 125 -1.84 -8.77 -4.45
C SER A 125 -2.32 -9.00 -3.01
N GLU A 126 -3.49 -9.62 -2.82
CA GLU A 126 -4.03 -9.99 -1.50
C GLU A 126 -4.89 -11.26 -1.61
N ILE A 127 -4.98 -12.01 -0.52
CA ILE A 127 -5.94 -13.11 -0.32
C ILE A 127 -6.73 -12.77 0.94
N LEU A 128 -8.05 -12.62 0.80
CA LEU A 128 -8.94 -12.34 1.92
C LEU A 128 -9.77 -13.59 2.23
N PRO A 129 -9.56 -14.22 3.40
CA PRO A 129 -10.48 -15.25 3.91
C PRO A 129 -11.67 -14.59 4.63
N PHE A 130 -12.89 -14.94 4.26
CA PHE A 130 -14.13 -14.46 4.87
C PHE A 130 -15.29 -15.40 4.50
N ASP A 131 -16.37 -15.39 5.27
CA ASP A 131 -17.58 -16.15 4.97
C ASP A 131 -18.42 -15.36 3.95
N ALA A 132 -18.41 -15.80 2.67
CA ALA A 132 -19.04 -15.07 1.59
C ALA A 132 -20.51 -15.48 1.39
N ASP A 133 -20.90 -16.72 1.72
CA ASP A 133 -22.24 -17.27 1.47
C ASP A 133 -23.02 -17.64 2.74
N ASN A 134 -22.51 -17.21 3.91
CA ASN A 134 -23.11 -17.40 5.23
C ASN A 134 -23.30 -18.86 5.63
N ASP A 135 -22.45 -19.75 5.16
CA ASP A 135 -22.51 -21.17 5.52
C ASP A 135 -21.64 -21.51 6.74
N GLY A 136 -20.85 -20.55 7.23
CA GLY A 136 -20.04 -20.59 8.45
C GLY A 136 -18.61 -21.08 8.22
N ASP A 137 -18.19 -21.30 7.00
CA ASP A 137 -16.80 -21.57 6.66
C ASP A 137 -16.13 -20.39 5.92
N LEU A 138 -14.80 -20.41 5.79
CA LEU A 138 -14.07 -19.31 5.17
C LEU A 138 -13.83 -19.55 3.69
N ASP A 139 -14.40 -18.70 2.87
CA ASP A 139 -14.14 -18.56 1.44
C ASP A 139 -12.89 -17.72 1.18
N LEU A 140 -12.41 -17.70 -0.05
CA LEU A 140 -11.20 -16.96 -0.42
C LEU A 140 -11.45 -15.98 -1.58
N TYR A 141 -11.27 -14.69 -1.31
CA TYR A 141 -11.18 -13.70 -2.37
C TYR A 141 -9.72 -13.50 -2.77
N PHE A 142 -9.41 -13.69 -4.04
CA PHE A 142 -8.11 -13.46 -4.63
C PHE A 142 -8.15 -12.16 -5.43
N SER A 143 -7.47 -11.13 -4.94
CA SER A 143 -7.29 -9.90 -5.68
C SER A 143 -6.30 -10.09 -6.83
N SER A 144 -6.59 -9.50 -7.98
CA SER A 144 -5.74 -9.55 -9.16
C SER A 144 -5.06 -8.19 -9.36
N GLY A 145 -3.81 -8.09 -8.94
CA GLY A 145 -3.01 -6.88 -9.02
C GLY A 145 -2.02 -6.87 -10.16
N SER A 146 -1.01 -6.00 -9.99
CA SER A 146 0.17 -5.86 -10.85
C SER A 146 0.02 -4.99 -12.10
N VAL A 147 1.16 -4.47 -12.47
CA VAL A 147 1.38 -3.71 -13.72
C VAL A 147 1.88 -4.58 -14.88
N GLU A 148 2.09 -5.87 -14.66
CA GLU A 148 2.65 -6.80 -15.65
C GLU A 148 1.69 -7.15 -16.78
N HIS A 149 0.39 -7.03 -16.53
CA HIS A 149 -0.64 -7.41 -17.48
C HIS A 149 -0.95 -6.31 -18.49
N SER A 150 -1.57 -6.70 -19.58
CA SER A 150 -2.25 -5.75 -20.47
C SER A 150 -3.57 -5.31 -19.84
N ILE A 151 -3.96 -4.05 -20.03
CA ILE A 151 -5.28 -3.52 -19.61
C ILE A 151 -6.47 -4.31 -20.19
N TYR A 152 -6.22 -5.11 -21.23
CA TYR A 152 -7.25 -5.96 -21.86
C TYR A 152 -7.26 -7.39 -21.31
N SER A 153 -6.36 -7.74 -20.41
CA SER A 153 -6.25 -9.11 -19.88
C SER A 153 -7.46 -9.49 -19.03
N GLN A 154 -7.90 -10.74 -19.19
CA GLN A 154 -8.93 -11.33 -18.32
C GLN A 154 -8.36 -11.69 -16.93
N THR A 155 -7.03 -11.75 -16.82
CA THR A 155 -6.35 -11.98 -15.53
C THR A 155 -6.41 -10.79 -14.58
N LEU A 156 -7.02 -9.68 -14.96
CA LEU A 156 -7.28 -8.52 -14.12
C LEU A 156 -8.66 -8.56 -13.42
N TYR A 157 -9.43 -9.62 -13.64
CA TYR A 157 -10.60 -9.85 -12.81
C TYR A 157 -10.20 -10.62 -11.55
N ASP A 158 -10.67 -10.16 -10.42
CA ASP A 158 -10.54 -10.84 -9.15
C ASP A 158 -11.33 -12.16 -9.13
N ARG A 159 -10.99 -13.05 -8.21
CA ARG A 159 -11.62 -14.37 -8.10
C ARG A 159 -12.16 -14.59 -6.70
N LEU A 160 -13.37 -15.11 -6.62
CA LEU A 160 -13.95 -15.63 -5.39
C LEU A 160 -14.02 -17.16 -5.50
N LEU A 161 -13.38 -17.85 -4.57
CA LEU A 161 -13.41 -19.29 -4.43
C LEU A 161 -14.24 -19.65 -3.20
N LEU A 162 -15.32 -20.41 -3.39
CA LEU A 162 -16.20 -20.88 -2.32
C LEU A 162 -15.66 -22.17 -1.73
N ASN A 163 -15.66 -22.28 -0.42
CA ASN A 163 -15.23 -23.43 0.37
C ASN A 163 -16.39 -24.44 0.51
N ASN A 164 -16.09 -25.63 0.93
CA ASN A 164 -17.07 -26.66 1.28
C ASN A 164 -16.99 -27.07 2.77
N GLY A 165 -16.41 -26.24 3.62
CA GLY A 165 -16.18 -26.49 5.03
C GLY A 165 -15.06 -27.51 5.34
N LYS A 166 -14.31 -27.92 4.33
CA LYS A 166 -13.20 -28.89 4.48
C LYS A 166 -11.92 -28.44 3.80
N GLY A 167 -11.86 -27.16 3.43
CA GLY A 167 -10.75 -26.57 2.72
C GLY A 167 -10.63 -27.07 1.27
N GLU A 168 -11.72 -27.43 0.60
CA GLU A 168 -11.77 -27.69 -0.83
C GLU A 168 -12.58 -26.59 -1.51
N PHE A 169 -11.98 -25.92 -2.48
CA PHE A 169 -12.51 -24.71 -3.10
C PHE A 169 -13.07 -24.95 -4.51
N ILE A 170 -14.10 -24.20 -4.85
CA ILE A 170 -14.65 -24.09 -6.21
C ILE A 170 -14.71 -22.61 -6.62
N ASP A 171 -14.46 -22.33 -7.90
CA ASP A 171 -14.60 -20.95 -8.43
C ASP A 171 -16.08 -20.56 -8.51
N SER A 172 -16.45 -19.43 -7.92
CA SER A 172 -17.82 -18.89 -8.01
C SER A 172 -18.20 -18.46 -9.42
N ASN A 173 -17.19 -18.32 -10.32
CA ASN A 173 -17.33 -17.85 -11.69
C ASN A 173 -17.91 -16.42 -11.82
N GLN A 174 -17.85 -15.63 -10.77
CA GLN A 174 -18.21 -14.22 -10.82
C GLN A 174 -17.11 -13.40 -11.49
N THR A 175 -17.52 -12.29 -12.11
CA THR A 175 -16.60 -11.30 -12.70
C THR A 175 -16.53 -10.11 -11.78
N LEU A 176 -15.44 -10.02 -10.99
CA LEU A 176 -15.24 -9.03 -9.94
C LEU A 176 -14.16 -8.01 -10.31
N PRO A 177 -14.29 -6.74 -9.89
CA PRO A 177 -15.42 -6.18 -9.14
C PRO A 177 -16.71 -6.06 -9.97
N ASP A 178 -16.66 -6.02 -11.28
CA ASP A 178 -17.76 -6.18 -12.25
C ASP A 178 -17.21 -6.31 -13.68
N ILE A 179 -18.07 -6.65 -14.63
CA ILE A 179 -17.67 -6.92 -16.03
C ILE A 179 -17.06 -5.69 -16.76
N ASN A 180 -17.36 -4.48 -16.29
CA ASN A 180 -16.89 -3.24 -16.90
C ASN A 180 -15.56 -2.76 -16.35
N ASN A 181 -15.15 -3.27 -15.18
CA ASN A 181 -13.98 -2.81 -14.45
C ASN A 181 -12.91 -3.90 -14.36
N LYS A 182 -11.93 -3.82 -15.27
CA LYS A 182 -10.67 -4.57 -15.17
C LYS A 182 -9.65 -3.65 -14.50
N ILE A 183 -9.30 -3.98 -13.30
CA ILE A 183 -8.44 -3.13 -12.47
C ILE A 183 -7.21 -3.91 -11.99
N SER A 184 -6.17 -3.17 -11.62
CA SER A 184 -5.08 -3.71 -10.81
C SER A 184 -5.50 -3.52 -9.34
N THR A 185 -6.07 -4.55 -8.74
CA THR A 185 -6.54 -4.52 -7.35
C THR A 185 -5.34 -4.52 -6.40
N GLY A 186 -5.28 -3.57 -5.48
CA GLY A 186 -4.23 -3.46 -4.45
C GLY A 186 -4.67 -3.98 -3.09
N VAL A 187 -5.95 -3.85 -2.78
CA VAL A 187 -6.52 -4.17 -1.48
C VAL A 187 -7.96 -4.64 -1.60
N VAL A 188 -8.33 -5.57 -0.73
CA VAL A 188 -9.72 -5.98 -0.51
C VAL A 188 -9.98 -6.10 1.00
N LYS A 189 -11.12 -5.61 1.48
CA LYS A 189 -11.56 -5.73 2.88
C LYS A 189 -13.01 -6.13 2.92
N SER A 190 -13.39 -6.97 3.90
CA SER A 190 -14.77 -7.35 4.16
C SER A 190 -15.34 -6.69 5.40
N GLY A 191 -16.65 -6.49 5.41
CA GLY A 191 -17.41 -6.00 6.55
C GLY A 191 -18.89 -5.96 6.23
N ASP A 192 -19.74 -6.13 7.23
CA ASP A 192 -21.19 -5.94 7.10
C ASP A 192 -21.49 -4.43 7.02
N ILE A 193 -21.59 -3.92 5.77
CA ILE A 193 -21.65 -2.47 5.50
C ILE A 193 -23.06 -1.92 5.72
N ASP A 194 -24.09 -2.72 5.44
CA ASP A 194 -25.49 -2.29 5.51
C ASP A 194 -26.27 -2.92 6.70
N ASN A 195 -25.57 -3.65 7.56
CA ASN A 195 -26.09 -4.29 8.79
C ASN A 195 -27.18 -5.33 8.50
N ASP A 196 -27.07 -6.05 7.40
CA ASP A 196 -28.01 -7.13 7.05
C ASP A 196 -27.51 -8.53 7.49
N GLY A 197 -26.29 -8.61 8.01
CA GLY A 197 -25.64 -9.82 8.54
C GLY A 197 -24.71 -10.51 7.56
N ASP A 198 -24.59 -10.00 6.33
CA ASP A 198 -23.73 -10.54 5.29
C ASP A 198 -22.40 -9.77 5.23
N GLN A 199 -21.35 -10.42 4.74
CA GLN A 199 -20.07 -9.73 4.54
C GLN A 199 -20.02 -9.10 3.13
N ASP A 200 -19.93 -7.79 3.09
CA ASP A 200 -19.71 -6.99 1.88
C ASP A 200 -18.22 -6.74 1.64
N LEU A 201 -17.87 -6.17 0.50
CA LEU A 201 -16.48 -5.92 0.14
C LEU A 201 -16.21 -4.46 -0.24
N PHE A 202 -15.07 -3.95 0.24
CA PHE A 202 -14.37 -2.84 -0.39
C PHE A 202 -13.23 -3.40 -1.24
N VAL A 203 -13.13 -2.96 -2.51
CA VAL A 203 -12.06 -3.32 -3.44
C VAL A 203 -11.37 -2.03 -3.92
N GLY A 204 -10.06 -1.90 -3.70
CA GLY A 204 -9.29 -0.71 -4.03
C GLY A 204 -8.37 -0.91 -5.24
N GLU A 205 -8.50 -0.05 -6.26
CA GLU A 205 -7.60 -0.04 -7.41
C GLU A 205 -6.26 0.59 -7.04
N ARG A 206 -5.17 -0.19 -7.16
CA ARG A 206 -3.82 0.21 -6.81
C ARG A 206 -3.25 1.23 -7.79
N ILE A 207 -3.41 0.95 -9.08
CA ILE A 207 -2.75 1.73 -10.15
C ILE A 207 -3.46 1.53 -11.50
N LYS A 208 -3.48 2.57 -12.31
CA LYS A 208 -3.82 2.45 -13.73
C LYS A 208 -2.60 1.93 -14.49
N ILE A 209 -2.69 0.73 -15.06
CA ILE A 209 -1.57 0.05 -15.72
C ILE A 209 -0.98 0.89 -16.83
N GLY A 210 0.34 1.16 -16.78
CA GLY A 210 1.06 1.97 -17.74
C GLY A 210 0.78 3.47 -17.64
N SER A 211 0.25 3.93 -16.51
CA SER A 211 -0.13 5.34 -16.28
C SER A 211 0.00 5.70 -14.79
N TYR A 212 1.18 5.48 -14.22
CA TYR A 212 1.48 5.83 -12.84
C TYR A 212 1.26 7.32 -12.58
N GLY A 213 0.41 7.61 -11.61
CA GLY A 213 -0.05 8.97 -11.29
C GLY A 213 -1.48 9.26 -11.72
N LEU A 214 -2.10 8.38 -12.50
CA LEU A 214 -3.54 8.48 -12.76
C LEU A 214 -4.31 7.88 -11.57
N PRO A 215 -5.32 8.58 -11.02
CA PRO A 215 -6.05 8.08 -9.87
C PRO A 215 -6.86 6.84 -10.20
N GLY A 216 -6.75 5.83 -9.34
CA GLY A 216 -7.62 4.67 -9.29
C GLY A 216 -8.92 4.95 -8.51
N SER A 217 -9.79 3.96 -8.48
CA SER A 217 -11.10 4.02 -7.80
C SER A 217 -11.21 2.95 -6.72
N GLY A 218 -12.00 3.23 -5.69
CA GLY A 218 -12.52 2.21 -4.79
C GLY A 218 -13.89 1.72 -5.26
N PHE A 219 -14.21 0.47 -4.92
CA PHE A 219 -15.48 -0.17 -5.26
C PHE A 219 -16.09 -0.75 -3.99
N ILE A 220 -17.41 -0.54 -3.84
CA ILE A 220 -18.23 -1.19 -2.81
C ILE A 220 -19.06 -2.26 -3.50
N LEU A 221 -18.89 -3.49 -3.06
CA LEU A 221 -19.61 -4.65 -3.57
C LEU A 221 -20.51 -5.17 -2.46
N ILE A 222 -21.81 -5.10 -2.67
CA ILE A 222 -22.82 -5.58 -1.73
C ILE A 222 -23.13 -7.04 -2.04
N ASN A 223 -23.11 -7.86 -1.00
CA ASN A 223 -23.47 -9.28 -1.01
C ASN A 223 -25.01 -9.45 -1.00
N ASP A 224 -25.49 -10.59 -1.46
CA ASP A 224 -26.91 -10.96 -1.35
C ASP A 224 -27.14 -12.07 -0.31
N GLY A 225 -26.12 -12.34 0.52
CA GLY A 225 -26.12 -13.41 1.53
C GLY A 225 -25.92 -14.82 0.99
N SER A 226 -25.63 -14.95 -0.30
CA SER A 226 -25.37 -16.22 -0.96
C SER A 226 -24.07 -16.19 -1.77
N GLY A 227 -23.16 -15.27 -1.41
CA GLY A 227 -21.88 -15.10 -2.06
C GLY A 227 -21.97 -14.43 -3.44
N ASN A 228 -23.09 -13.80 -3.81
CA ASN A 228 -23.17 -13.05 -5.07
C ASN A 228 -23.04 -11.55 -4.81
N PHE A 229 -22.03 -10.95 -5.43
CA PHE A 229 -21.66 -9.55 -5.22
C PHE A 229 -22.14 -8.66 -6.35
N SER A 230 -22.68 -7.47 -5.98
CA SER A 230 -23.07 -6.43 -6.91
C SER A 230 -22.35 -5.12 -6.62
N ASN A 231 -21.80 -4.47 -7.64
CA ASN A 231 -21.11 -3.18 -7.50
C ASN A 231 -22.13 -2.06 -7.33
N GLN A 232 -22.19 -1.48 -6.11
CA GLN A 232 -23.10 -0.39 -5.72
C GLN A 232 -22.37 0.93 -5.51
N THR A 233 -21.12 1.05 -5.92
CA THR A 233 -20.27 2.23 -5.65
C THR A 233 -20.90 3.54 -6.07
N LYS A 234 -21.51 3.59 -7.25
CA LYS A 234 -22.12 4.83 -7.79
C LYS A 234 -23.29 5.32 -6.97
N GLU A 235 -24.01 4.40 -6.37
CA GLU A 235 -25.22 4.62 -5.59
C GLU A 235 -24.90 5.06 -4.17
N ILE A 236 -23.96 4.36 -3.52
CA ILE A 236 -23.70 4.51 -2.08
C ILE A 236 -22.38 5.20 -1.74
N ALA A 237 -21.39 5.15 -2.63
CA ALA A 237 -20.05 5.70 -2.37
C ALA A 237 -19.45 6.41 -3.61
N PRO A 238 -20.14 7.35 -4.30
CA PRO A 238 -19.68 7.92 -5.56
C PRO A 238 -18.34 8.68 -5.44
N SER A 239 -17.98 9.15 -4.25
CA SER A 239 -16.71 9.84 -3.97
C SER A 239 -15.48 8.92 -3.92
N LEU A 240 -15.66 7.61 -4.01
CA LEU A 240 -14.57 6.65 -4.20
C LEU A 240 -14.08 6.60 -5.66
N THR A 241 -14.81 7.18 -6.60
CA THR A 241 -14.42 7.24 -8.02
C THR A 241 -13.22 8.18 -8.19
N ASN A 242 -12.13 7.67 -8.78
CA ASN A 242 -10.87 8.40 -9.02
C ASN A 242 -10.29 9.05 -7.74
N ILE A 243 -10.37 8.37 -6.62
CA ILE A 243 -9.91 8.89 -5.32
C ILE A 243 -8.39 8.99 -5.20
N GLY A 244 -7.65 8.07 -5.82
CA GLY A 244 -6.17 8.02 -5.76
C GLY A 244 -5.62 6.64 -6.08
N MET A 245 -4.30 6.46 -5.88
CA MET A 245 -3.62 5.18 -6.02
C MET A 245 -3.69 4.44 -4.67
N ILE A 246 -4.73 3.62 -4.51
CA ILE A 246 -5.08 2.99 -3.23
C ILE A 246 -4.09 1.88 -2.90
N THR A 247 -3.54 1.89 -1.69
CA THR A 247 -2.60 0.86 -1.19
C THR A 247 -3.22 0.00 -0.11
N ASP A 248 -4.06 0.61 0.76
CA ASP A 248 -4.72 -0.12 1.82
C ASP A 248 -6.01 0.59 2.28
N ALA A 249 -6.85 -0.15 3.00
CA ALA A 249 -8.09 0.33 3.59
C ALA A 249 -8.44 -0.44 4.85
N ALA A 250 -9.38 0.10 5.64
CA ALA A 250 -9.92 -0.59 6.79
C ALA A 250 -11.37 -0.18 7.05
N PHE A 251 -12.17 -1.10 7.55
CA PHE A 251 -13.49 -0.82 8.11
C PHE A 251 -13.38 -0.69 9.63
N GLU A 252 -14.03 0.33 10.20
CA GLU A 252 -14.08 0.57 11.63
C GLU A 252 -15.28 1.47 11.97
N ASP A 253 -16.00 1.18 13.04
CA ASP A 253 -17.02 2.08 13.60
C ASP A 253 -16.35 3.22 14.37
N ILE A 254 -15.93 4.27 13.62
CA ILE A 254 -15.09 5.35 14.15
C ILE A 254 -15.84 6.23 15.16
N ASP A 255 -17.11 6.51 14.93
CA ASP A 255 -17.89 7.39 15.79
C ASP A 255 -18.84 6.67 16.75
N SER A 256 -18.76 5.33 16.78
CA SER A 256 -19.53 4.43 17.66
C SER A 256 -21.05 4.55 17.44
N ASP A 257 -21.46 4.70 16.19
CA ASP A 257 -22.88 4.76 15.81
C ASP A 257 -23.46 3.39 15.39
N GLY A 258 -22.61 2.36 15.36
CA GLY A 258 -22.94 0.98 15.03
C GLY A 258 -22.82 0.65 13.54
N ASN A 259 -22.38 1.59 12.71
CA ASN A 259 -22.12 1.36 11.29
C ASN A 259 -20.61 1.33 11.04
N LEU A 260 -20.14 0.43 10.18
CA LEU A 260 -18.75 0.39 9.77
C LEU A 260 -18.43 1.55 8.81
N ASP A 261 -17.56 2.46 9.25
CA ASP A 261 -16.98 3.49 8.40
C ASP A 261 -15.81 2.93 7.59
N LEU A 262 -15.42 3.60 6.51
CA LEU A 262 -14.33 3.19 5.65
C LEU A 262 -13.18 4.19 5.72
N ILE A 263 -11.96 3.70 5.99
CA ILE A 263 -10.73 4.47 5.90
C ILE A 263 -9.94 3.98 4.69
N VAL A 264 -9.46 4.91 3.84
CA VAL A 264 -8.70 4.60 2.63
C VAL A 264 -7.41 5.40 2.59
N VAL A 265 -6.30 4.72 2.36
CA VAL A 265 -4.97 5.31 2.21
C VAL A 265 -4.32 4.91 0.89
N GLY A 266 -3.32 5.71 0.46
CA GLY A 266 -2.61 5.41 -0.78
C GLY A 266 -1.56 6.47 -1.13
N GLU A 267 -1.01 6.35 -2.32
CA GLU A 267 0.02 7.27 -2.78
C GLU A 267 -0.57 8.58 -3.29
N TYR A 268 0.10 9.68 -2.94
CA TYR A 268 -0.27 11.07 -3.30
C TYR A 268 -1.65 11.50 -2.79
N MET A 269 -2.17 10.84 -1.79
CA MET A 269 -3.47 11.17 -1.21
C MET A 269 -3.39 11.33 0.30
N GLY A 270 -4.36 12.03 0.88
CA GLY A 270 -4.55 12.10 2.33
C GLY A 270 -5.10 10.78 2.89
N ILE A 271 -5.19 10.69 4.21
CA ILE A 271 -5.93 9.61 4.86
C ILE A 271 -7.41 9.99 4.75
N ASN A 272 -8.16 9.25 3.94
CA ASN A 272 -9.56 9.53 3.66
C ASN A 272 -10.46 8.70 4.57
N ILE A 273 -11.40 9.35 5.23
CA ILE A 273 -12.41 8.70 6.06
C ILE A 273 -13.78 8.93 5.41
N PHE A 274 -14.53 7.88 5.26
CA PHE A 274 -15.89 7.89 4.74
C PHE A 274 -16.83 7.40 5.83
N LYS A 275 -17.65 8.29 6.39
CA LYS A 275 -18.70 7.92 7.32
C LYS A 275 -19.79 7.15 6.60
N ASN A 276 -20.18 6.02 7.17
CA ASN A 276 -21.35 5.27 6.73
C ASN A 276 -22.60 5.81 7.42
N GLU A 277 -23.50 6.39 6.67
CA GLU A 277 -24.80 6.89 7.16
C GLU A 277 -25.93 5.85 7.00
N GLY A 278 -25.58 4.56 6.93
CA GLY A 278 -26.49 3.43 6.75
C GLY A 278 -26.95 3.19 5.30
N SER A 279 -26.92 4.19 4.45
CA SER A 279 -27.31 4.10 3.05
C SER A 279 -26.30 4.71 2.08
N LYS A 280 -25.31 5.42 2.60
CA LYS A 280 -24.27 6.11 1.82
C LYS A 280 -23.01 6.33 2.63
N PHE A 281 -21.89 6.25 1.94
CA PHE A 281 -20.61 6.71 2.45
C PHE A 281 -20.40 8.19 2.12
N VAL A 282 -20.18 9.00 3.15
CA VAL A 282 -19.92 10.43 3.02
C VAL A 282 -18.51 10.75 3.46
N ARG A 283 -17.69 11.32 2.58
CA ARG A 283 -16.31 11.68 2.93
C ARG A 283 -16.27 12.76 3.99
N ILE A 284 -15.52 12.51 5.05
CA ILE A 284 -15.33 13.44 6.16
C ILE A 284 -14.22 14.43 5.84
N GLU A 285 -14.52 15.72 5.90
CA GLU A 285 -13.54 16.79 5.75
C GLU A 285 -12.86 17.04 7.10
N ASN A 286 -11.63 16.55 7.24
CA ASN A 286 -10.82 16.70 8.44
C ASN A 286 -9.33 16.96 8.10
N LYS A 287 -8.49 17.15 9.12
CA LYS A 287 -7.05 17.44 8.94
C LYS A 287 -6.25 16.31 8.32
N LEU A 288 -6.74 15.07 8.37
CA LEU A 288 -6.06 13.90 7.81
C LEU A 288 -6.05 13.93 6.26
N LEU A 289 -7.02 14.61 5.64
CA LEU A 289 -7.01 14.83 4.19
C LEU A 289 -5.84 15.72 3.73
N ASP A 290 -5.32 16.56 4.61
CA ASP A 290 -4.16 17.41 4.33
C ASP A 290 -2.82 16.69 4.51
N GLU A 291 -2.80 15.52 5.14
CA GLU A 291 -1.60 14.67 5.33
C GLU A 291 -1.40 13.79 4.10
N LYS A 292 -0.88 14.37 3.00
CA LYS A 292 -0.68 13.67 1.73
C LYS A 292 0.67 12.95 1.74
N GLY A 293 0.61 11.62 1.69
CA GLY A 293 1.77 10.73 1.79
C GLY A 293 1.96 9.81 0.59
N TRP A 294 3.00 8.98 0.70
CA TRP A 294 3.12 7.70 0.02
C TRP A 294 2.79 6.62 1.05
N TRP A 295 1.50 6.59 1.43
CA TRP A 295 0.99 5.65 2.41
C TRP A 295 0.99 4.24 1.84
N ASN A 296 1.40 3.25 2.62
CA ASN A 296 1.50 1.85 2.19
C ASN A 296 0.50 0.95 2.89
N GLU A 297 0.23 1.20 4.16
CA GLU A 297 -0.53 0.31 5.05
C GLU A 297 -1.27 1.15 6.10
N ILE A 298 -2.44 0.71 6.53
CA ILE A 298 -3.14 1.24 7.69
C ILE A 298 -3.47 0.11 8.66
N HIS A 299 -3.18 0.34 9.93
CA HIS A 299 -3.51 -0.58 11.02
C HIS A 299 -4.30 0.17 12.09
N ILE A 300 -5.35 -0.47 12.60
CA ILE A 300 -6.28 0.11 13.57
C ILE A 300 -6.20 -0.69 14.85
N THR A 301 -5.96 -0.02 15.97
CA THR A 301 -5.85 -0.64 17.30
C THR A 301 -5.94 0.43 18.39
N ASP A 302 -6.44 0.07 19.57
CA ASP A 302 -6.39 0.93 20.76
C ASP A 302 -4.98 0.87 21.37
N LEU A 303 -4.15 1.89 21.09
CA LEU A 303 -2.75 1.94 21.53
C LEU A 303 -2.57 2.45 22.96
N ASN A 304 -3.57 3.12 23.50
CA ASN A 304 -3.48 3.80 24.79
C ASN A 304 -4.46 3.25 25.84
N ASN A 305 -5.18 2.18 25.48
CA ASN A 305 -6.18 1.50 26.32
C ASN A 305 -7.31 2.45 26.78
N ASP A 306 -7.73 3.41 25.93
CA ASP A 306 -8.83 4.34 26.25
C ASP A 306 -10.19 3.87 25.70
N GLY A 307 -10.23 2.72 25.05
CA GLY A 307 -11.42 2.11 24.46
C GLY A 307 -11.77 2.68 23.09
N LYS A 308 -10.88 3.49 22.46
CA LYS A 308 -11.05 4.02 21.12
C LYS A 308 -9.89 3.54 20.23
N ASN A 309 -10.21 3.12 19.04
CA ASN A 309 -9.19 2.65 18.11
C ASN A 309 -8.42 3.81 17.47
N ASP A 310 -7.10 3.73 17.54
CA ASP A 310 -6.13 4.66 16.96
C ASP A 310 -5.69 4.19 15.57
N LEU A 311 -5.02 5.07 14.81
CA LEU A 311 -4.51 4.75 13.48
C LEU A 311 -2.98 4.72 13.49
N ILE A 312 -2.41 3.63 12.98
CA ILE A 312 -1.00 3.54 12.60
C ILE A 312 -0.93 3.48 11.08
N VAL A 313 -0.23 4.44 10.46
CA VAL A 313 -0.19 4.52 8.99
C VAL A 313 1.25 4.47 8.52
N GLY A 314 1.60 3.39 7.82
CA GLY A 314 2.91 3.16 7.22
C GLY A 314 3.15 4.07 6.03
N ASN A 315 4.36 4.63 5.92
CA ASN A 315 4.76 5.53 4.84
C ASN A 315 6.17 5.17 4.34
N HIS A 316 6.67 5.95 3.39
CA HIS A 316 8.00 5.79 2.77
C HIS A 316 9.17 5.89 3.77
N GLY A 317 8.98 6.60 4.90
CA GLY A 317 10.04 6.88 5.85
C GLY A 317 10.89 8.09 5.44
N LEU A 318 11.84 8.44 6.33
CA LEU A 318 12.63 9.67 6.19
C LEU A 318 14.08 9.42 5.77
N ASN A 319 14.50 8.17 5.57
CA ASN A 319 15.88 7.80 5.23
C ASN A 319 16.04 7.53 3.73
N SER A 320 15.68 8.50 2.90
CA SER A 320 15.83 8.41 1.45
C SER A 320 16.28 9.74 0.84
N ARG A 321 16.42 9.78 -0.48
CA ARG A 321 16.70 11.03 -1.22
C ARG A 321 15.49 11.98 -1.28
N PHE A 322 14.30 11.50 -0.95
CA PHE A 322 13.08 12.26 -1.03
C PHE A 322 12.86 13.05 0.26
N ASN A 323 12.45 14.30 0.13
CA ASN A 323 12.11 15.17 1.24
C ASN A 323 10.82 15.92 0.91
N ALA A 324 9.86 15.85 1.81
CA ALA A 324 8.56 16.49 1.66
C ALA A 324 8.17 17.25 2.92
N SER A 325 7.50 18.37 2.75
CA SER A 325 6.85 19.11 3.82
C SER A 325 5.65 19.88 3.28
N LYS A 326 4.78 20.38 4.16
CA LYS A 326 3.65 21.25 3.76
C LYS A 326 4.09 22.51 3.00
N SER A 327 5.27 23.05 3.33
CA SER A 327 5.82 24.22 2.63
C SER A 327 6.60 23.90 1.37
N LYS A 328 7.15 22.69 1.25
CA LYS A 328 7.90 22.19 0.09
C LYS A 328 7.47 20.76 -0.23
N PRO A 329 6.31 20.58 -0.84
CA PRO A 329 5.83 19.26 -1.21
C PRO A 329 6.61 18.68 -2.40
N ILE A 330 6.68 17.36 -2.47
CA ILE A 330 6.99 16.66 -3.70
C ILE A 330 5.77 16.77 -4.60
N ARG A 331 5.98 17.05 -5.89
CA ARG A 331 4.89 17.10 -6.89
C ARG A 331 5.10 16.07 -7.97
N LEU A 332 4.03 15.42 -8.35
CA LEU A 332 3.95 14.57 -9.53
C LEU A 332 3.16 15.33 -10.59
N TYR A 333 3.79 15.65 -11.71
CA TYR A 333 3.15 16.19 -12.90
C TYR A 333 2.80 15.04 -13.81
N TYR A 334 1.51 14.81 -14.06
CA TYR A 334 1.02 13.74 -14.92
C TYR A 334 0.39 14.31 -16.18
N ASN A 335 0.86 13.88 -17.34
CA ASN A 335 0.29 14.19 -18.66
C ASN A 335 0.85 13.22 -19.71
N ASP A 336 0.21 13.09 -20.86
CA ASP A 336 0.81 12.50 -22.07
C ASP A 336 1.73 13.54 -22.74
N PHE A 337 2.97 13.64 -22.22
CA PHE A 337 3.92 14.68 -22.62
C PHE A 337 4.47 14.49 -24.04
N ASP A 338 4.51 13.27 -24.55
CA ASP A 338 5.03 12.97 -25.88
C ASP A 338 3.92 12.63 -26.90
N LYS A 339 2.66 12.62 -26.45
CA LYS A 339 1.44 12.38 -27.24
C LYS A 339 1.40 10.99 -27.87
N ASN A 340 1.87 9.99 -27.12
CA ASN A 340 1.85 8.60 -27.54
C ASN A 340 0.59 7.83 -27.09
N GLY A 341 -0.29 8.46 -26.31
CA GLY A 341 -1.53 7.89 -25.76
C GLY A 341 -1.38 7.28 -24.38
N PHE A 342 -0.20 7.35 -23.76
CA PHE A 342 0.07 6.97 -22.38
C PHE A 342 0.62 8.17 -21.64
N GLY A 343 0.21 8.34 -20.38
CA GLY A 343 0.68 9.45 -19.56
C GLY A 343 2.00 9.13 -18.85
N GLU A 344 2.83 10.13 -18.68
CA GLU A 344 4.03 10.06 -17.87
C GLU A 344 3.84 10.83 -16.56
N GLY A 345 4.25 10.22 -15.44
CA GLY A 345 4.35 10.88 -14.15
C GLY A 345 5.76 11.41 -13.90
N ILE A 346 5.93 12.72 -13.80
CA ILE A 346 7.24 13.36 -13.55
C ILE A 346 7.28 13.86 -12.13
N ILE A 347 8.04 13.16 -11.27
CA ILE A 347 8.22 13.49 -9.87
C ILE A 347 9.23 14.64 -9.75
N CYS A 348 8.83 15.72 -9.07
CA CYS A 348 9.63 16.93 -8.89
C CYS A 348 9.73 17.30 -7.41
N PHE A 349 10.82 17.97 -7.05
CA PHE A 349 11.00 18.63 -5.77
C PHE A 349 11.07 20.15 -5.94
N GLU A 350 10.55 20.88 -4.98
CA GLU A 350 10.68 22.34 -4.94
C GLU A 350 12.03 22.74 -4.34
N ALA A 351 12.84 23.43 -5.13
CA ALA A 351 14.13 23.96 -4.69
C ALA A 351 13.96 25.27 -3.90
N GLU A 352 15.07 25.79 -3.33
CA GLU A 352 15.05 27.03 -2.55
C GLU A 352 14.61 28.29 -3.34
N ASN A 353 14.74 28.25 -4.67
CA ASN A 353 14.28 29.31 -5.56
C ASN A 353 12.78 29.23 -5.91
N GLY A 354 12.03 28.32 -5.28
CA GLY A 354 10.60 28.14 -5.50
C GLY A 354 10.22 27.48 -6.83
N LYS A 355 11.18 26.82 -7.49
CA LYS A 355 10.96 26.13 -8.75
C LYS A 355 11.01 24.62 -8.57
N ASP A 356 10.24 23.90 -9.39
CA ASP A 356 10.18 22.46 -9.38
C ASP A 356 11.21 21.84 -10.34
N TYR A 357 12.05 20.96 -9.80
CA TYR A 357 13.06 20.22 -10.54
C TYR A 357 12.76 18.73 -10.50
N PRO A 358 12.87 18.01 -11.64
CA PRO A 358 12.63 16.57 -11.66
C PRO A 358 13.69 15.81 -10.86
N TYR A 359 13.26 14.79 -10.13
CA TYR A 359 14.16 13.80 -9.53
C TYR A 359 14.83 12.91 -10.58
N ALA A 360 14.14 12.68 -11.70
CA ALA A 360 14.66 11.91 -12.81
C ALA A 360 15.83 12.62 -13.48
N LEU A 361 16.86 11.86 -13.81
CA LEU A 361 18.01 12.39 -14.53
C LEU A 361 17.68 12.59 -16.01
N ARG A 362 18.51 13.40 -16.69
CA ARG A 362 18.33 13.68 -18.13
C ARG A 362 18.13 12.42 -18.96
N HIS A 363 18.93 11.38 -18.74
CA HIS A 363 18.84 10.16 -19.55
C HIS A 363 17.53 9.41 -19.33
N ASP A 364 17.01 9.35 -18.08
CA ASP A 364 15.75 8.70 -17.77
C ASP A 364 14.58 9.41 -18.47
N LEU A 365 14.56 10.77 -18.38
CA LEU A 365 13.54 11.59 -19.05
C LEU A 365 13.58 11.42 -20.57
N ILE A 366 14.79 11.41 -21.19
CA ILE A 366 14.94 11.23 -22.65
C ILE A 366 14.59 9.80 -23.06
N ASP A 367 14.87 8.82 -22.21
CA ASP A 367 14.53 7.44 -22.52
C ASP A 367 13.02 7.21 -22.48
N GLN A 368 12.30 7.91 -21.63
CA GLN A 368 10.84 7.92 -21.60
C GLN A 368 10.28 8.83 -22.71
N ILE A 369 10.72 10.08 -22.78
CA ILE A 369 10.20 11.13 -23.68
C ILE A 369 11.27 11.49 -24.72
N LYS A 370 11.33 10.75 -25.81
CA LYS A 370 12.39 10.84 -26.84
C LYS A 370 12.57 12.23 -27.45
N SER A 371 11.50 13.03 -27.52
CA SER A 371 11.51 14.39 -28.09
C SER A 371 12.44 15.34 -27.32
N LEU A 372 12.64 15.11 -26.01
CA LEU A 372 13.50 15.92 -25.16
C LEU A 372 14.98 15.86 -25.54
N LYS A 373 15.43 14.79 -26.24
CA LYS A 373 16.82 14.67 -26.70
C LYS A 373 17.27 15.82 -27.58
N LYS A 374 16.35 16.38 -28.39
CA LYS A 374 16.65 17.53 -29.25
C LYS A 374 16.81 18.82 -28.44
N LYS A 375 16.02 18.97 -27.39
CA LYS A 375 16.02 20.15 -26.50
C LYS A 375 17.22 20.15 -25.57
N PHE A 376 17.58 18.98 -25.06
CA PHE A 376 18.68 18.77 -24.11
C PHE A 376 19.68 17.76 -24.69
N PRO A 377 20.58 18.16 -25.59
CA PRO A 377 21.51 17.24 -26.25
C PRO A 377 22.56 16.65 -25.28
N ASP A 378 22.87 17.35 -24.21
CA ASP A 378 23.86 16.96 -23.20
C ASP A 378 23.43 17.35 -21.78
N TYR A 379 24.20 16.95 -20.78
CA TYR A 379 23.91 17.28 -19.39
C TYR A 379 24.11 18.77 -19.05
N GLU A 380 24.99 19.46 -19.80
CA GLU A 380 25.22 20.88 -19.59
C GLU A 380 23.95 21.70 -19.89
N SER A 381 23.25 21.35 -20.96
CA SER A 381 21.98 21.98 -21.32
C SER A 381 20.82 21.65 -20.37
N PHE A 382 20.92 20.52 -19.61
CA PHE A 382 19.88 20.07 -18.70
C PHE A 382 20.08 20.48 -17.24
N LYS A 383 21.32 20.69 -16.78
CA LYS A 383 21.69 20.81 -15.35
C LYS A 383 20.92 21.87 -14.54
N THR A 384 20.37 22.88 -15.21
CA THR A 384 19.60 23.96 -14.57
C THR A 384 18.14 23.99 -14.99
N ALA A 385 17.69 22.97 -15.72
CA ALA A 385 16.34 22.94 -16.26
C ALA A 385 15.32 22.58 -15.18
N ASP A 386 14.46 23.52 -14.82
CA ASP A 386 13.26 23.26 -14.04
C ASP A 386 12.13 22.70 -14.95
N ILE A 387 11.01 22.28 -14.36
CA ILE A 387 9.90 21.67 -15.10
C ILE A 387 9.34 22.62 -16.19
N THR A 388 9.38 23.94 -15.97
CA THR A 388 8.91 24.94 -16.94
C THR A 388 9.89 25.16 -18.07
N ASN A 389 11.17 24.81 -17.88
CA ASN A 389 12.16 24.77 -18.95
C ASN A 389 12.04 23.46 -19.76
N ILE A 390 11.57 22.37 -19.15
CA ILE A 390 11.44 21.06 -19.81
C ILE A 390 10.20 21.05 -20.69
N PHE A 391 9.07 21.50 -20.18
CA PHE A 391 7.77 21.52 -20.86
C PHE A 391 7.19 22.92 -20.99
N ASP A 392 6.38 23.13 -22.03
CA ASP A 392 5.67 24.39 -22.22
C ASP A 392 4.60 24.58 -21.14
N GLN A 393 4.45 25.83 -20.67
CA GLN A 393 3.45 26.19 -19.65
C GLN A 393 2.04 25.76 -20.01
N LYS A 394 1.69 25.75 -21.30
CA LYS A 394 0.38 25.28 -21.75
C LYS A 394 0.16 23.81 -21.46
N ILE A 395 1.18 22.96 -21.59
CA ILE A 395 1.12 21.53 -21.28
C ILE A 395 1.03 21.34 -19.77
N LEU A 396 1.85 22.07 -19.01
CA LEU A 396 1.84 22.01 -17.54
C LEU A 396 0.49 22.44 -16.95
N ASN A 397 -0.17 23.45 -17.54
CA ASN A 397 -1.50 23.89 -17.12
C ASN A 397 -2.62 22.86 -17.42
N GLN A 398 -2.35 21.89 -18.26
CA GLN A 398 -3.26 20.78 -18.61
C GLN A 398 -2.88 19.49 -17.89
N SER A 399 -1.81 19.49 -17.10
CA SER A 399 -1.34 18.34 -16.35
C SER A 399 -2.10 18.21 -15.03
N ASP A 400 -2.40 16.98 -14.65
CA ASP A 400 -2.82 16.69 -13.28
C ASP A 400 -1.60 16.81 -12.37
N ILE A 401 -1.78 17.46 -11.21
CA ILE A 401 -0.70 17.66 -10.24
C ILE A 401 -1.08 17.04 -8.91
N HIS A 402 -0.36 15.99 -8.55
CA HIS A 402 -0.49 15.36 -7.25
C HIS A 402 0.65 15.79 -6.34
N SER A 403 0.45 15.78 -5.04
CA SER A 403 1.48 16.22 -4.09
C SER A 403 1.60 15.29 -2.90
N VAL A 404 2.84 15.23 -2.37
CA VAL A 404 3.18 14.57 -1.11
C VAL A 404 3.79 15.63 -0.21
N ASN A 405 3.28 15.76 1.01
CA ASN A 405 3.78 16.70 2.01
C ASN A 405 4.27 16.03 3.30
N THR A 406 4.14 14.70 3.39
CA THR A 406 4.69 13.88 4.47
C THR A 406 5.17 12.54 3.93
N LEU A 407 6.34 12.09 4.39
CA LEU A 407 6.88 10.75 4.12
C LEU A 407 7.00 9.93 5.41
N GLU A 408 6.59 10.51 6.53
CA GLU A 408 6.76 9.98 7.87
C GLU A 408 5.69 8.92 8.15
N THR A 409 6.10 7.70 8.55
CA THR A 409 5.21 6.75 9.21
C THR A 409 4.66 7.40 10.46
N SER A 410 3.37 7.31 10.71
CA SER A 410 2.69 8.15 11.69
C SER A 410 1.67 7.37 12.51
N ILE A 411 1.51 7.79 13.76
CA ILE A 411 0.44 7.34 14.64
C ILE A 411 -0.49 8.53 14.91
N TYR A 412 -1.79 8.26 14.86
CA TYR A 412 -2.85 9.24 15.10
C TYR A 412 -3.77 8.72 16.19
N ILE A 413 -3.73 9.37 17.34
CA ILE A 413 -4.57 9.04 18.51
C ILE A 413 -5.98 9.59 18.31
N LYS A 414 -6.95 8.71 18.44
CA LYS A 414 -8.37 9.01 18.30
C LYS A 414 -8.84 9.98 19.38
N LYS A 415 -9.61 10.98 18.97
CA LYS A 415 -10.29 11.92 19.87
C LYS A 415 -11.82 11.75 19.77
N GLU A 416 -12.57 12.82 19.80
CA GLU A 416 -14.03 12.77 19.64
C GLU A 416 -14.42 12.78 18.14
N GLY A 417 -15.50 12.11 17.80
CA GLY A 417 -16.03 12.05 16.43
C GLY A 417 -14.98 11.54 15.45
N PHE A 418 -14.63 12.26 14.41
CA PHE A 418 -13.62 11.92 13.39
C PHE A 418 -12.31 12.71 13.56
N GLU A 419 -12.04 13.21 14.77
CA GLU A 419 -10.81 13.94 15.06
C GLU A 419 -9.70 13.00 15.55
N PHE A 420 -8.48 13.27 15.08
CA PHE A 420 -7.28 12.52 15.42
C PHE A 420 -6.11 13.46 15.71
N GLU A 421 -5.24 13.07 16.63
CA GLU A 421 -4.04 13.81 17.01
C GLU A 421 -2.79 13.01 16.65
N LYS A 422 -1.94 13.57 15.78
CA LYS A 422 -0.65 12.96 15.44
C LYS A 422 0.30 13.00 16.63
N ILE A 423 0.92 11.87 16.95
CA ILE A 423 1.94 11.76 18.01
C ILE A 423 3.31 11.45 17.40
N SER A 424 4.35 11.80 18.18
CA SER A 424 5.75 11.48 17.82
C SER A 424 6.03 10.02 18.09
N ILE A 425 6.70 9.36 17.17
CA ILE A 425 7.12 7.95 17.25
C ILE A 425 8.65 7.84 17.15
N PRO A 426 9.25 6.72 17.56
CA PRO A 426 10.70 6.52 17.47
C PRO A 426 11.24 6.73 16.05
N LYS A 427 12.38 7.40 15.93
CA LYS A 427 13.01 7.68 14.61
C LYS A 427 13.39 6.42 13.82
N GLU A 428 13.57 5.31 14.52
CA GLU A 428 13.91 4.01 13.93
C GLU A 428 12.81 3.51 12.99
N THR A 429 11.56 3.87 13.24
CA THR A 429 10.41 3.57 12.37
C THR A 429 10.48 4.31 11.03
N GLN A 430 11.34 5.33 10.91
CA GLN A 430 11.51 6.16 9.73
C GLN A 430 12.66 5.71 8.83
N PHE A 431 13.37 4.62 9.17
CA PHE A 431 14.60 4.22 8.46
C PHE A 431 14.34 3.52 7.12
N SER A 432 13.13 3.00 6.94
CA SER A 432 12.71 2.34 5.70
C SER A 432 11.21 2.53 5.47
N PRO A 433 10.71 2.29 4.26
CA PRO A 433 9.27 2.17 4.03
C PRO A 433 8.65 1.09 4.93
N VAL A 434 7.44 1.34 5.41
CA VAL A 434 6.66 0.42 6.24
C VAL A 434 5.50 -0.12 5.39
N TYR A 435 5.53 -1.42 5.11
CA TYR A 435 4.55 -2.12 4.28
C TYR A 435 3.69 -3.12 5.06
N SER A 436 3.99 -3.33 6.35
CA SER A 436 3.18 -4.18 7.22
C SER A 436 3.30 -3.73 8.66
N ILE A 437 2.17 -3.70 9.37
CA ILE A 437 2.04 -3.27 10.75
C ILE A 437 1.24 -4.33 11.50
N ASN A 438 1.75 -4.76 12.66
CA ASN A 438 1.04 -5.64 13.57
C ASN A 438 1.15 -5.09 14.99
N SER A 439 0.06 -5.16 15.74
CA SER A 439 0.01 -4.88 17.16
C SER A 439 -0.43 -6.12 17.94
N HIS A 440 0.20 -6.37 19.04
CA HIS A 440 -0.15 -7.44 19.96
C HIS A 440 0.60 -7.22 21.29
N ASP A 441 0.01 -7.60 22.39
CA ASP A 441 0.70 -7.71 23.67
C ASP A 441 1.68 -8.89 23.61
N PHE A 442 2.92 -8.60 23.15
CA PHE A 442 3.94 -9.63 22.89
C PHE A 442 4.62 -10.19 24.13
N ASP A 443 4.57 -9.50 25.24
CA ASP A 443 5.18 -9.92 26.52
C ASP A 443 4.16 -10.19 27.63
N ASN A 444 2.88 -10.06 27.34
CA ASN A 444 1.73 -10.29 28.21
C ASN A 444 1.76 -9.44 29.48
N ASP A 445 2.17 -8.18 29.34
CA ASP A 445 2.17 -7.23 30.46
C ASP A 445 0.95 -6.28 30.45
N GLY A 446 0.11 -6.36 29.44
CA GLY A 446 -1.18 -5.68 29.30
C GLY A 446 -1.12 -4.35 28.57
N ASP A 447 0.00 -4.04 27.88
CA ASP A 447 0.14 -2.86 27.02
C ASP A 447 0.72 -3.17 25.61
#